data_b9ccf63efa2fc54c45cfdd1413c1f032
#
_entry.id   b9ccf63efa2fc54c45cfdd1413c1f032
#
_cell.length_a   1.000
_cell.length_b   1.000
_cell.length_c   1.000
_cell.angle_alpha   90.00
_cell.angle_beta   90.00
_cell.angle_gamma   90.00
#
_symmetry.space_group_name_H-M   'P 1'
#
loop_
_entity.id
_entity.type
_entity.pdbx_description
1 polymer ?
#
loop_
_entity_poly.entity_id
_entity_poly.type
_entity_poly.pdbx_seq_one_letter_code
_entity_poly.pdbx_strand_id
1 'polypeptide(L)' 'MPEIPYVCLYSRYLQTLAPFTDAERGRIMTAMLTYSTTGEIPEFEGNERYIWPTIQAQIDRDAAMYQEKCAKNRANGA' A
#
# COMPACT_ATOMS: atom_id res chain seq x y z
N MET A 1 -0.33 6.40 10.61
CA MET A 1 -1.20 5.31 10.16
C MET A 1 -1.86 5.68 8.84
N PRO A 2 -1.61 4.95 7.77
CA PRO A 2 -2.22 5.30 6.49
C PRO A 2 -3.67 4.81 6.46
N GLU A 3 -4.60 5.73 6.58
CA GLU A 3 -6.01 5.43 6.48
C GLU A 3 -6.53 6.00 5.17
N ILE A 4 -6.50 5.18 4.13
CA ILE A 4 -7.03 5.56 2.83
C ILE A 4 -8.02 4.49 2.37
N PRO A 5 -9.07 4.88 1.62
CA PRO A 5 -10.12 3.94 1.21
C PRO A 5 -9.73 3.04 0.06
N TYR A 6 -8.51 3.15 -0.43
CA TYR A 6 -8.03 2.37 -1.56
C TYR A 6 -6.52 2.22 -1.51
N VAL A 7 -5.99 1.27 -2.28
CA VAL A 7 -4.56 1.14 -2.52
C VAL A 7 -4.31 1.23 -4.01
N CYS A 8 -3.22 1.89 -4.38
CA CYS A 8 -2.84 2.02 -5.78
C CYS A 8 -1.98 0.84 -6.21
N LEU A 9 -2.35 0.23 -7.33
CA LEU A 9 -1.55 -0.80 -7.97
C LEU A 9 -0.91 -0.17 -9.20
N TYR A 10 0.38 0.07 -9.11
CA TYR A 10 1.11 0.73 -10.19
C TYR A 10 1.50 -0.29 -11.25
N SER A 11 1.51 0.15 -12.51
CA SER A 11 1.88 -0.72 -13.63
C SER A 11 3.27 -1.32 -13.45
N ARG A 12 4.19 -0.59 -12.84
CA ARG A 12 5.54 -1.09 -12.57
C ARG A 12 5.55 -2.30 -11.65
N TYR A 13 4.48 -2.53 -10.90
CA TYR A 13 4.40 -3.69 -10.01
C TYR A 13 4.36 -5.00 -10.78
N LEU A 14 3.99 -4.96 -12.05
CA LEU A 14 4.07 -6.16 -12.88
C LEU A 14 5.50 -6.71 -12.91
N GLN A 15 6.48 -5.82 -13.07
CA GLN A 15 7.88 -6.22 -13.06
C GLN A 15 8.41 -6.45 -11.64
N THR A 16 8.00 -5.60 -10.71
CA THR A 16 8.43 -5.71 -9.31
C THR A 16 8.03 -7.05 -8.71
N LEU A 17 6.83 -7.53 -9.03
CA LEU A 17 6.29 -8.76 -8.46
C LEU A 17 6.54 -10.00 -9.33
N ALA A 18 7.16 -9.82 -10.50
CA ALA A 18 7.39 -10.92 -11.42
C ALA A 18 8.19 -12.08 -10.81
N PRO A 19 9.25 -11.84 -10.00
CA PRO A 19 10.02 -12.94 -9.43
C PRO A 19 9.33 -13.66 -8.26
N PHE A 20 8.18 -13.17 -7.82
CA PHE A 20 7.49 -13.74 -6.67
C PHE A 20 6.48 -14.79 -7.12
N THR A 21 6.19 -15.77 -6.25
CA THR A 21 5.18 -16.78 -6.51
C THR A 21 3.78 -16.18 -6.40
N ASP A 22 2.79 -16.89 -6.90
CA ASP A 22 1.40 -16.45 -6.78
C ASP A 22 0.97 -16.31 -5.33
N ALA A 23 1.43 -17.23 -4.47
CA ALA A 23 1.13 -17.15 -3.04
C ALA A 23 1.76 -15.91 -2.40
N GLU A 24 3.01 -15.60 -2.78
CA GLU A 24 3.68 -14.41 -2.29
C GLU A 24 2.98 -13.13 -2.77
N ARG A 25 2.58 -13.08 -4.04
CA ARG A 25 1.82 -11.95 -4.57
C ARG A 25 0.49 -11.77 -3.86
N GLY A 26 -0.19 -12.85 -3.54
CA GLY A 26 -1.44 -12.81 -2.79
C GLY A 26 -1.25 -12.25 -1.39
N ARG A 27 -0.20 -12.67 -0.72
CA ARG A 27 0.11 -12.16 0.61
C ARG A 27 0.45 -10.67 0.58
N ILE A 28 1.18 -10.22 -0.45
CA ILE A 28 1.49 -8.80 -0.64
C ILE A 28 0.20 -8.01 -0.82
N MET A 29 -0.70 -8.47 -1.67
CA MET A 29 -1.95 -7.77 -1.92
C MET A 29 -2.79 -7.67 -0.65
N THR A 30 -2.92 -8.75 0.09
CA THR A 30 -3.65 -8.76 1.35
C THR A 30 -3.00 -7.80 2.36
N ALA A 31 -1.67 -7.81 2.42
CA ALA A 31 -0.94 -6.92 3.31
C ALA A 31 -1.15 -5.46 2.96
N MET A 32 -1.16 -5.12 1.67
CA MET A 32 -1.42 -3.75 1.22
C MET A 32 -2.78 -3.26 1.70
N LEU A 33 -3.80 -4.10 1.54
CA LEU A 33 -5.16 -3.76 1.94
C LEU A 33 -5.29 -3.68 3.47
N THR A 34 -4.68 -4.61 4.19
CA THR A 34 -4.70 -4.62 5.64
C THR A 34 -4.01 -3.39 6.20
N TYR A 35 -2.82 -3.08 5.69
CA TYR A 35 -2.04 -1.95 6.16
C TYR A 35 -2.75 -0.63 5.90
N SER A 36 -3.34 -0.46 4.71
CA SER A 36 -4.04 0.78 4.37
C SER A 36 -5.33 0.97 5.16
N THR A 37 -5.90 -0.11 5.67
CA THR A 37 -7.15 -0.06 6.43
C THR A 37 -6.91 0.08 7.93
N THR A 38 -5.97 -0.71 8.49
CA THR A 38 -5.79 -0.82 9.93
C THR A 38 -4.43 -0.34 10.43
N GLY A 39 -3.47 -0.17 9.52
CA GLY A 39 -2.08 0.15 9.89
C GLY A 39 -1.28 -1.07 10.33
N GLU A 40 -1.89 -2.24 10.36
CA GLU A 40 -1.20 -3.46 10.77
C GLU A 40 -0.46 -4.08 9.59
N ILE A 41 0.70 -4.67 9.90
CA ILE A 41 1.53 -5.36 8.92
C ILE A 41 1.49 -6.85 9.26
N PRO A 42 0.94 -7.69 8.36
CA PRO A 42 0.90 -9.13 8.60
C PRO A 42 2.30 -9.74 8.64
N GLU A 43 2.43 -10.89 9.27
CA GLU A 43 3.67 -11.66 9.21
C GLU A 43 3.83 -12.26 7.82
N PHE A 44 5.03 -12.11 7.27
CA PHE A 44 5.34 -12.65 5.95
C PHE A 44 6.09 -13.97 6.07
N GLU A 45 5.71 -14.93 5.24
CA GLU A 45 6.29 -16.29 5.30
C GLU A 45 7.33 -16.52 4.21
N GLY A 46 7.33 -15.70 3.16
CA GLY A 46 8.20 -15.89 2.01
C GLY A 46 9.04 -14.68 1.68
N ASN A 47 9.46 -14.60 0.43
CA ASN A 47 10.35 -13.54 -0.04
C ASN A 47 9.66 -12.18 -0.13
N GLU A 48 8.34 -12.14 -0.01
CA GLU A 48 7.58 -10.89 -0.02
C GLU A 48 8.02 -9.94 1.09
N ARG A 49 8.61 -10.46 2.15
CA ARG A 49 9.13 -9.62 3.24
C ARG A 49 10.22 -8.68 2.79
N TYR A 50 10.91 -9.01 1.70
CA TYR A 50 12.02 -8.19 1.19
C TYR A 50 11.54 -7.04 0.34
N ILE A 51 10.37 -7.15 -0.29
CA ILE A 51 9.81 -6.08 -1.11
C ILE A 51 8.84 -5.20 -0.30
N TRP A 52 8.35 -5.68 0.83
CA TRP A 52 7.35 -4.98 1.61
C TRP A 52 7.75 -3.56 2.02
N PRO A 53 9.00 -3.30 2.49
CA PRO A 53 9.36 -1.93 2.88
C PRO A 53 9.20 -0.92 1.74
N THR A 54 9.48 -1.33 0.51
CA THR A 54 9.31 -0.47 -0.66
C THR A 54 7.82 -0.17 -0.91
N ILE A 55 7.00 -1.21 -0.80
CA ILE A 55 5.54 -1.06 -0.99
C ILE A 55 4.94 -0.22 0.13
N GLN A 56 5.35 -0.46 1.37
CA GLN A 56 4.86 0.31 2.51
C GLN A 56 5.19 1.79 2.36
N ALA A 57 6.40 2.13 1.94
CA ALA A 57 6.81 3.51 1.73
C ALA A 57 5.92 4.18 0.67
N GLN A 58 5.55 3.46 -0.38
CA GLN A 58 4.68 4.00 -1.42
C GLN A 58 3.26 4.23 -0.88
N ILE A 59 2.74 3.29 -0.10
CA ILE A 59 1.43 3.44 0.52
C ILE A 59 1.41 4.65 1.46
N ASP A 60 2.47 4.82 2.24
CA ASP A 60 2.57 5.95 3.15
C ASP A 60 2.57 7.29 2.40
N ARG A 61 3.28 7.36 1.28
CA ARG A 61 3.28 8.57 0.44
C ARG A 61 1.90 8.82 -0.17
N ASP A 62 1.27 7.78 -0.66
CA ASP A 62 -0.07 7.90 -1.25
C ASP A 62 -1.09 8.34 -0.21
N ALA A 63 -0.98 7.81 1.01
CA ALA A 63 -1.85 8.19 2.11
C ALA A 63 -1.66 9.65 2.50
N ALA A 64 -0.41 10.11 2.58
CA ALA A 64 -0.11 11.50 2.89
C ALA A 64 -0.68 12.44 1.84
N MET A 65 -0.53 12.09 0.57
CA MET A 65 -1.08 12.89 -0.53
C MET A 65 -2.61 12.91 -0.50
N TYR A 66 -3.23 11.78 -0.20
CA TYR A 66 -4.68 11.70 -0.09
C TYR A 66 -5.20 12.58 1.05
N GLN A 67 -4.55 12.53 2.21
CA GLN A 67 -4.96 13.32 3.37
C GLN A 67 -4.76 14.80 3.12
N GLU A 68 -3.68 15.19 2.45
CA GLU A 68 -3.43 16.56 2.06
C GLU A 68 -4.51 17.06 1.11
N LYS A 69 -4.88 16.26 0.11
CA LYS A 69 -5.94 16.59 -0.84
C LYS A 69 -7.29 16.75 -0.15
N CYS A 70 -7.61 15.86 0.79
CA CYS A 70 -8.85 15.94 1.54
C CYS A 70 -8.90 17.21 2.41
N ALA A 71 -7.79 17.54 3.07
CA ALA A 71 -7.71 18.75 3.87
C ALA A 71 -7.89 20.01 3.01
N LYS A 72 -7.26 20.03 1.83
CA LYS A 72 -7.38 21.14 0.90
C LYS A 72 -8.82 21.28 0.39
N ASN A 73 -9.45 20.17 0.03
CA ASN A 73 -10.85 20.19 -0.42
C ASN A 73 -11.79 20.67 0.69
N ARG A 74 -11.52 20.25 1.91
CA ARG A 74 -12.32 20.66 3.07
C ARG A 74 -12.19 22.19 3.29
N ALA A 75 -11.00 22.73 3.13
CA ALA A 75 -10.74 24.14 3.29
C ALA A 75 -11.40 24.96 2.18
N ASN A 76 -11.44 24.44 0.95
CA ASN A 76 -11.95 25.17 -0.21
C ASN A 76 -13.43 24.92 -0.48
N GLY A 77 -13.96 23.80 -0.03
CA GLY A 77 -15.28 23.34 -0.40
C GLY A 77 -16.34 23.47 0.68
N ALA A 78 -16.04 24.21 1.69
CA ALA A 78 -16.95 24.36 2.82
C ALA A 78 -18.28 24.98 2.44
#